data_2401a1f2da2268d485cb183dbe65de2c
#
_entry.id   2401a1f2da2268d485cb183dbe65de2c
#
_cell.length_a   1.000
_cell.length_b   1.000
_cell.length_c   1.000
_cell.angle_alpha   90.00
_cell.angle_beta   90.00
_cell.angle_gamma   90.00
#
_symmetry.space_group_name_H-M   'P 1'
#
loop_
_entity.id
_entity.type
_entity.pdbx_description
1 polymer ?
#
loop_
_entity_poly.entity_id
_entity_poly.type
_entity_poly.pdbx_seq_one_letter_code
_entity_poly.pdbx_strand_id
1 'polypeptide(L)'
;MDKNNLSKKVGLLLAGCFITFNALGQTTIKGQVVDATGEPVIGASILVKDTKNGAVSDLDGNYKLDNVKDGSVLVFSYLGYRTQEIPVKGNHVINVSLKENDEVLDEVVVVGYAVGSKRTVSGAVDRIKKEDMNKGVVTSPAEALKGKVAGVIISQAGGDPTSSPSIRVRGTSSLSGGNDPLIIIDGVFADMTMFNSLAPGDIESLTILKDASETAQYGSRGASGVIVVTTAKGKLGYSSLSYNGQFGVNTVYKNLDLMSASEYRETAKSLGLTYTDMGGDTNFLEEIERNVGLTQNHNISFSSGTDTSSLRASLGFVLRQGALKNSDMKNFTAKLDGTQYLFDKHLKLELGIFGSQRNSNIQYDMHKMFYSATAYNPTYPNVRNDKGEWDEDLLANEVWNPLGLLDIDDFYKDASVNVHGKATVNIIDGLTVSAFGSYNYWNRDNKFYIPNNIQMGKLNGNGWAYIANTNRKDYMGNVMVNFSKDFGKHHIDALALMEGQKYTYDWNSQEAHGFDTNYFKFNNMKAAANVSWGNLQSNYTEYTLSSYINSSLIIQ
;
A
#
# COMPACT_ATOMS: atom_id res chain seq x y z
N MET A 1 -50.58 48.38 -26.70
CA MET A 1 -50.57 48.48 -25.22
C MET A 1 -49.10 48.37 -24.78
N ASP A 2 -48.66 49.45 -24.14
CA ASP A 2 -47.27 49.85 -23.97
C ASP A 2 -46.39 48.91 -23.12
N LYS A 3 -45.31 48.43 -23.73
CA LYS A 3 -44.22 47.71 -23.07
C LYS A 3 -43.27 48.60 -22.27
N ASN A 4 -43.49 49.93 -22.24
CA ASN A 4 -42.60 50.90 -21.62
C ASN A 4 -42.92 51.26 -20.16
N ASN A 5 -44.00 50.69 -19.58
CA ASN A 5 -44.37 50.99 -18.18
C ASN A 5 -43.96 49.94 -17.14
N LEU A 6 -43.44 48.78 -17.59
CA LEU A 6 -43.01 47.74 -16.67
C LEU A 6 -41.55 47.90 -16.25
N SER A 7 -40.70 48.46 -17.14
CA SER A 7 -39.26 48.66 -16.87
C SER A 7 -39.00 49.80 -15.87
N LYS A 8 -39.88 50.82 -15.83
CA LYS A 8 -39.76 51.93 -14.85
C LYS A 8 -40.22 51.60 -13.44
N LYS A 9 -41.13 50.62 -13.26
CA LYS A 9 -41.56 50.17 -11.93
C LYS A 9 -40.60 49.15 -11.32
N VAL A 10 -39.83 48.39 -12.10
CA VAL A 10 -38.79 47.48 -11.59
C VAL A 10 -37.53 48.24 -11.20
N GLY A 11 -37.21 49.37 -11.91
CA GLY A 11 -36.07 50.22 -11.60
C GLY A 11 -36.24 50.97 -10.27
N LEU A 12 -37.49 51.30 -9.84
CA LEU A 12 -37.75 52.05 -8.60
C LEU A 12 -37.81 51.11 -7.37
N LEU A 13 -38.07 49.80 -7.54
CA LEU A 13 -38.02 48.83 -6.46
C LEU A 13 -36.60 48.32 -6.14
N LEU A 14 -35.68 48.40 -7.06
CA LEU A 14 -34.26 48.09 -6.87
C LEU A 14 -33.46 49.29 -6.29
N ALA A 15 -33.95 50.51 -6.37
CA ALA A 15 -33.30 51.68 -5.78
C ALA A 15 -33.73 51.92 -4.30
N GLY A 16 -34.77 51.24 -3.80
CA GLY A 16 -35.27 51.39 -2.43
C GLY A 16 -34.67 50.43 -1.40
N CYS A 17 -33.84 49.46 -1.81
CA CYS A 17 -33.17 48.50 -0.91
C CYS A 17 -31.72 48.87 -0.57
N PHE A 18 -31.25 50.03 -0.96
CA PHE A 18 -29.89 50.46 -0.66
C PHE A 18 -29.85 51.64 0.29
N ILE A 19 -30.43 51.54 1.48
CA ILE A 19 -30.06 52.44 2.60
C ILE A 19 -30.57 51.77 3.88
N THR A 20 -29.76 50.94 4.50
CA THR A 20 -29.43 50.91 5.94
C THR A 20 -28.48 49.74 6.21
N PHE A 21 -27.28 49.79 5.68
CA PHE A 21 -26.19 49.05 6.29
C PHE A 21 -25.66 49.94 7.41
N ASN A 22 -26.06 49.65 8.63
CA ASN A 22 -25.35 50.10 9.81
C ASN A 22 -23.91 49.67 9.67
N ALA A 23 -22.98 50.60 9.54
CA ALA A 23 -21.55 50.39 9.68
C ALA A 23 -21.28 49.99 11.14
N LEU A 24 -21.52 48.73 11.48
CA LEU A 24 -20.86 48.09 12.60
C LEU A 24 -19.40 48.04 12.25
N GLY A 25 -18.58 48.76 13.01
CA GLY A 25 -17.13 48.87 12.77
C GLY A 25 -16.47 47.54 12.60
N GLN A 26 -16.23 47.18 11.35
CA GLN A 26 -15.42 45.99 11.00
C GLN A 26 -13.98 46.44 11.13
N THR A 27 -13.29 45.89 12.10
CA THR A 27 -11.89 46.24 12.40
C THR A 27 -10.94 45.24 11.74
N THR A 28 -9.85 45.74 11.17
CA THR A 28 -8.71 44.94 10.74
C THR A 28 -7.79 44.71 11.95
N ILE A 29 -7.54 43.47 12.29
CA ILE A 29 -6.57 43.06 13.31
C ILE A 29 -5.29 42.61 12.59
N LYS A 30 -4.15 43.08 13.07
CA LYS A 30 -2.83 42.66 12.60
C LYS A 30 -1.96 42.33 13.81
N GLY A 31 -0.88 41.60 13.58
CA GLY A 31 0.09 41.28 14.62
C GLY A 31 1.13 40.29 14.14
N GLN A 32 1.94 39.85 15.05
CA GLN A 32 3.00 38.88 14.81
C GLN A 32 2.81 37.68 15.74
N VAL A 33 3.04 36.50 15.20
CA VAL A 33 3.07 35.23 15.93
C VAL A 33 4.53 34.80 16.05
N VAL A 34 5.04 34.69 17.26
CA VAL A 34 6.39 34.24 17.57
C VAL A 34 6.36 33.04 18.52
N ASP A 35 7.45 32.32 18.62
CA ASP A 35 7.62 31.28 19.64
C ASP A 35 8.11 31.84 20.99
N ALA A 36 8.43 30.97 21.94
CA ALA A 36 8.93 31.35 23.26
C ALA A 36 10.35 31.96 23.22
N THR A 37 11.11 31.75 22.12
CA THR A 37 12.44 32.31 21.90
C THR A 37 12.40 33.65 21.15
N GLY A 38 11.22 34.02 20.63
CA GLY A 38 10.99 35.23 19.84
C GLY A 38 11.19 35.00 18.33
N GLU A 39 11.38 33.76 17.86
CA GLU A 39 11.45 33.47 16.45
C GLU A 39 10.05 33.47 15.80
N PRO A 40 9.93 33.96 14.54
CA PRO A 40 8.63 34.01 13.85
C PRO A 40 8.08 32.61 13.58
N VAL A 41 6.83 32.37 13.94
CA VAL A 41 6.12 31.13 13.61
C VAL A 41 5.41 31.29 12.27
N ILE A 42 5.99 30.64 11.24
CA ILE A 42 5.50 30.69 9.85
C ILE A 42 4.36 29.69 9.67
N GLY A 43 3.24 30.13 9.08
CA GLY A 43 2.11 29.23 8.78
C GLY A 43 1.19 28.97 9.98
N ALA A 44 1.30 29.72 11.08
CA ALA A 44 0.34 29.63 12.17
C ALA A 44 -1.07 30.01 11.68
N SER A 45 -2.06 29.26 12.08
CA SER A 45 -3.46 29.52 11.76
C SER A 45 -4.08 30.46 12.81
N ILE A 46 -4.68 31.54 12.34
CA ILE A 46 -5.41 32.52 13.15
C ILE A 46 -6.87 32.52 12.71
N LEU A 47 -7.79 32.07 13.56
CA LEU A 47 -9.21 31.94 13.27
C LEU A 47 -10.04 32.78 14.24
N VAL A 48 -11.08 33.44 13.75
CA VAL A 48 -12.11 34.01 14.64
C VAL A 48 -13.01 32.88 15.09
N LYS A 49 -13.07 32.65 16.41
CA LYS A 49 -13.83 31.55 17.04
C LYS A 49 -15.27 31.54 16.51
N ASP A 50 -15.77 30.33 16.22
CA ASP A 50 -17.14 30.07 15.72
C ASP A 50 -17.46 30.70 14.36
N THR A 51 -16.43 31.07 13.57
CA THR A 51 -16.59 31.61 12.22
C THR A 51 -15.63 30.94 11.21
N LYS A 52 -15.83 31.22 9.92
CA LYS A 52 -14.88 30.81 8.84
C LYS A 52 -13.86 31.92 8.51
N ASN A 53 -13.82 33.01 9.29
CA ASN A 53 -12.90 34.12 9.04
C ASN A 53 -11.53 33.79 9.67
N GLY A 54 -10.49 33.67 8.85
CA GLY A 54 -9.16 33.31 9.30
C GLY A 54 -8.04 33.84 8.41
N ALA A 55 -6.82 33.82 8.94
CA ALA A 55 -5.59 34.16 8.26
C ALA A 55 -4.49 33.18 8.64
N VAL A 56 -3.37 33.21 7.89
CA VAL A 56 -2.16 32.43 8.16
C VAL A 56 -1.00 33.40 8.28
N SER A 57 -0.07 33.17 9.24
CA SER A 57 1.12 34.00 9.39
C SER A 57 2.11 33.81 8.23
N ASP A 58 2.74 34.90 7.80
CA ASP A 58 3.73 34.94 6.72
C ASP A 58 5.14 34.50 7.18
N LEU A 59 6.16 34.70 6.32
CA LEU A 59 7.56 34.31 6.59
C LEU A 59 8.18 35.04 7.79
N ASP A 60 7.68 36.23 8.12
CA ASP A 60 8.12 37.00 9.29
C ASP A 60 7.19 36.81 10.48
N GLY A 61 6.27 35.84 10.42
CA GLY A 61 5.26 35.58 11.46
C GLY A 61 4.13 36.58 11.49
N ASN A 62 4.04 37.56 10.58
CA ASN A 62 2.99 38.57 10.59
C ASN A 62 1.68 38.00 10.04
N TYR A 63 0.57 38.49 10.57
CA TYR A 63 -0.76 38.16 10.06
C TYR A 63 -1.64 39.41 9.95
N LYS A 64 -2.63 39.35 9.08
CA LYS A 64 -3.68 40.35 8.92
C LYS A 64 -5.01 39.68 8.76
N LEU A 65 -5.98 40.07 9.60
CA LEU A 65 -7.33 39.53 9.62
C LEU A 65 -8.32 40.68 9.49
N ASP A 66 -9.04 40.74 8.38
CA ASP A 66 -10.03 41.77 8.12
C ASP A 66 -11.41 41.33 8.62
N ASN A 67 -12.32 42.26 8.85
CA ASN A 67 -13.71 42.02 9.22
C ASN A 67 -13.91 41.32 10.60
N VAL A 68 -13.09 41.66 11.57
CA VAL A 68 -13.24 41.13 12.95
C VAL A 68 -14.15 42.07 13.77
N LYS A 69 -15.12 41.50 14.45
CA LYS A 69 -16.00 42.25 15.38
C LYS A 69 -15.29 42.43 16.72
N ASP A 70 -15.46 43.60 17.33
CA ASP A 70 -14.97 43.81 18.67
C ASP A 70 -15.68 42.85 19.66
N GLY A 71 -14.92 42.29 20.61
CA GLY A 71 -15.39 41.23 21.50
C GLY A 71 -15.27 39.82 20.96
N SER A 72 -14.86 39.62 19.71
CA SER A 72 -14.54 38.27 19.18
C SER A 72 -13.33 37.67 19.87
N VAL A 73 -13.21 36.34 19.85
CA VAL A 73 -12.02 35.61 20.31
C VAL A 73 -11.24 35.13 19.13
N LEU A 74 -9.94 35.42 19.07
CA LEU A 74 -9.00 34.88 18.07
C LEU A 74 -8.39 33.58 18.63
N VAL A 75 -8.42 32.54 17.83
CA VAL A 75 -7.79 31.23 18.12
C VAL A 75 -6.52 31.12 17.31
N PHE A 76 -5.39 31.07 17.99
CA PHE A 76 -4.06 30.88 17.40
C PHE A 76 -3.65 29.43 17.56
N SER A 77 -3.35 28.76 16.47
CA SER A 77 -2.93 27.36 16.50
C SER A 77 -1.79 27.09 15.51
N TYR A 78 -0.84 26.29 15.93
CA TYR A 78 0.25 25.79 15.11
C TYR A 78 0.70 24.41 15.58
N LEU A 79 1.18 23.58 14.65
CA LEU A 79 1.62 22.22 14.97
C LEU A 79 2.80 22.24 15.95
N GLY A 80 2.68 21.54 17.07
CA GLY A 80 3.70 21.51 18.13
C GLY A 80 3.55 22.60 19.21
N TYR A 81 2.57 23.48 19.09
CA TYR A 81 2.32 24.56 20.04
C TYR A 81 0.94 24.45 20.70
N ARG A 82 0.81 24.98 21.92
CA ARG A 82 -0.50 25.07 22.61
C ARG A 82 -1.38 26.09 21.92
N THR A 83 -2.59 25.69 21.59
CA THR A 83 -3.60 26.61 21.06
C THR A 83 -3.90 27.70 22.09
N GLN A 84 -3.88 28.96 21.64
CA GLN A 84 -4.19 30.11 22.50
C GLN A 84 -5.45 30.83 22.01
N GLU A 85 -6.32 31.19 22.94
CA GLU A 85 -7.52 31.98 22.67
C GLU A 85 -7.32 33.38 23.25
N ILE A 86 -7.43 34.42 22.43
CA ILE A 86 -7.19 35.80 22.80
C ILE A 86 -8.42 36.64 22.44
N PRO A 87 -9.10 37.25 23.39
CA PRO A 87 -10.25 38.14 23.12
C PRO A 87 -9.78 39.47 22.53
N VAL A 88 -10.46 39.90 21.47
CA VAL A 88 -10.30 41.25 20.89
C VAL A 88 -11.02 42.26 21.77
N LYS A 89 -10.25 43.12 22.42
CA LYS A 89 -10.76 44.17 23.33
C LYS A 89 -10.41 45.56 22.78
N GLY A 90 -10.90 45.88 21.58
CA GLY A 90 -10.58 47.16 20.92
C GLY A 90 -9.13 47.31 20.44
N ASN A 91 -8.30 46.30 20.58
CA ASN A 91 -6.91 46.31 20.11
C ASN A 91 -6.83 45.92 18.64
N HIS A 92 -6.24 46.80 17.80
CA HIS A 92 -6.00 46.54 16.39
C HIS A 92 -4.69 45.81 16.11
N VAL A 93 -3.81 45.69 17.10
CA VAL A 93 -2.54 44.94 17.03
C VAL A 93 -2.48 43.95 18.17
N ILE A 94 -2.40 42.65 17.81
CA ILE A 94 -2.33 41.55 18.78
C ILE A 94 -1.12 40.69 18.41
N ASN A 95 -0.05 40.81 19.17
CA ASN A 95 1.14 39.95 19.05
C ASN A 95 1.00 38.77 20.01
N VAL A 96 1.37 37.59 19.56
CA VAL A 96 1.18 36.34 20.30
C VAL A 96 2.50 35.57 20.34
N SER A 97 2.90 35.18 21.54
CA SER A 97 3.98 34.19 21.72
C SER A 97 3.34 32.83 22.00
N LEU A 98 3.47 31.93 21.04
CA LEU A 98 3.00 30.55 21.20
C LEU A 98 4.00 29.80 22.08
N LYS A 99 3.48 29.09 23.06
CA LYS A 99 4.27 28.20 23.91
C LYS A 99 4.29 26.83 23.29
N GLU A 100 5.47 26.22 23.21
CA GLU A 100 5.57 24.82 22.83
C GLU A 100 4.65 23.96 23.69
N ASN A 101 4.05 22.98 23.08
CA ASN A 101 3.26 22.02 23.82
C ASN A 101 4.24 21.04 24.48
N ASP A 102 4.66 21.35 25.75
CA ASP A 102 5.48 20.47 26.58
C ASP A 102 4.75 19.16 26.99
N GLU A 103 3.46 19.06 26.73
CA GLU A 103 2.86 17.74 26.57
C GLU A 103 3.50 17.15 25.32
N VAL A 104 4.66 16.48 25.50
CA VAL A 104 5.06 15.37 24.66
C VAL A 104 3.81 14.49 24.62
N LEU A 105 3.04 14.62 23.54
CA LEU A 105 2.01 13.64 23.25
C LEU A 105 2.76 12.33 23.28
N ASP A 106 2.61 11.58 24.36
CA ASP A 106 3.20 10.25 24.49
C ASP A 106 2.87 9.58 23.18
N GLU A 107 3.90 9.22 22.43
CA GLU A 107 3.74 8.67 21.08
C GLU A 107 2.84 7.46 21.21
N VAL A 108 1.57 7.65 20.82
CA VAL A 108 0.57 6.60 20.88
C VAL A 108 0.98 5.52 19.90
N VAL A 109 1.38 4.39 20.41
CA VAL A 109 1.80 3.23 19.64
C VAL A 109 0.70 2.19 19.73
N VAL A 110 0.22 1.73 18.59
CA VAL A 110 -0.68 0.56 18.55
C VAL A 110 0.18 -0.68 18.80
N VAL A 111 0.07 -1.25 19.98
CA VAL A 111 0.76 -2.46 20.37
C VAL A 111 -0.28 -3.57 20.47
N GLY A 112 -0.40 -4.33 19.43
CA GLY A 112 -1.36 -5.41 19.38
C GLY A 112 -2.82 -4.96 19.40
N TYR A 113 -3.57 -5.49 20.33
CA TYR A 113 -4.96 -5.13 20.55
C TYR A 113 -5.12 -3.89 21.44
N ALA A 114 -4.06 -3.45 22.09
CA ALA A 114 -4.04 -2.28 22.96
C ALA A 114 -3.42 -1.05 22.26
N VAL A 115 -3.88 0.12 22.66
CA VAL A 115 -3.27 1.40 22.31
C VAL A 115 -2.48 1.83 23.54
N GLY A 116 -1.16 1.81 23.46
CA GLY A 116 -0.29 2.21 24.57
C GLY A 116 0.59 3.39 24.21
N SER A 117 1.21 4.02 25.20
CA SER A 117 2.26 4.98 24.94
C SER A 117 3.61 4.25 24.76
N LYS A 118 4.53 4.81 23.99
CA LYS A 118 5.89 4.24 23.81
C LYS A 118 6.63 4.03 25.14
N ARG A 119 6.27 4.79 26.19
CA ARG A 119 6.84 4.68 27.53
C ARG A 119 6.30 3.48 28.32
N THR A 120 5.09 3.03 28.00
CA THR A 120 4.44 1.91 28.70
C THR A 120 4.69 0.56 28.06
N VAL A 121 5.29 0.56 26.87
CA VAL A 121 5.66 -0.65 26.12
C VAL A 121 7.01 -1.15 26.58
N SER A 122 7.08 -2.37 27.11
CA SER A 122 8.30 -2.96 27.68
C SER A 122 9.27 -3.51 26.63
N GLY A 123 8.83 -3.74 25.39
CA GLY A 123 9.60 -4.33 24.31
C GLY A 123 10.10 -3.33 23.25
N ALA A 124 10.96 -3.82 22.33
CA ALA A 124 11.44 -3.04 21.22
C ALA A 124 10.38 -2.89 20.15
N VAL A 125 9.70 -1.75 20.14
CA VAL A 125 8.68 -1.36 19.16
C VAL A 125 9.19 -0.18 18.34
N ASP A 126 9.21 -0.35 17.02
CA ASP A 126 9.50 0.75 16.10
C ASP A 126 8.24 1.16 15.37
N ARG A 127 7.95 2.44 15.41
CA ARG A 127 6.86 3.05 14.63
C ARG A 127 7.44 3.97 13.58
N ILE A 128 7.06 3.74 12.35
CA ILE A 128 7.43 4.56 11.19
C ILE A 128 6.17 5.29 10.73
N LYS A 129 6.19 6.60 10.81
CA LYS A 129 5.12 7.45 10.30
C LYS A 129 5.27 7.64 8.79
N LYS A 130 4.21 8.08 8.13
CA LYS A 130 4.19 8.36 6.70
C LYS A 130 5.33 9.30 6.26
N GLU A 131 5.65 10.30 7.08
CA GLU A 131 6.70 11.30 6.82
C GLU A 131 8.11 10.69 6.79
N ASP A 132 8.34 9.62 7.57
CA ASP A 132 9.61 8.94 7.75
C ASP A 132 9.86 7.84 6.72
N MET A 133 8.82 7.43 5.98
CA MET A 133 8.92 6.43 4.93
C MET A 133 9.79 6.91 3.76
N ASN A 134 10.34 5.96 3.01
CA ASN A 134 11.11 6.28 1.82
C ASN A 134 10.25 7.08 0.84
N LYS A 135 10.83 8.17 0.34
CA LYS A 135 10.24 9.03 -0.70
C LYS A 135 10.89 8.67 -2.03
N GLY A 136 10.15 8.87 -3.13
CA GLY A 136 10.58 8.50 -4.48
C GLY A 136 9.58 7.55 -5.12
N VAL A 137 10.02 6.82 -6.15
CA VAL A 137 9.14 5.86 -6.85
C VAL A 137 9.03 4.58 -6.02
N VAL A 138 8.13 4.61 -5.05
CA VAL A 138 7.84 3.50 -4.13
C VAL A 138 6.50 2.88 -4.53
N THR A 139 6.50 1.60 -4.83
CA THR A 139 5.33 0.90 -5.37
C THR A 139 4.69 -0.08 -4.38
N SER A 140 5.35 -0.34 -3.25
CA SER A 140 4.83 -1.20 -2.19
C SER A 140 5.19 -0.67 -0.80
N PRO A 141 4.40 -1.01 0.24
CA PRO A 141 4.73 -0.65 1.62
C PRO A 141 6.08 -1.20 2.10
N ALA A 142 6.47 -2.39 1.64
CA ALA A 142 7.76 -2.97 1.97
C ALA A 142 8.93 -2.11 1.44
N GLU A 143 8.83 -1.60 0.21
CA GLU A 143 9.83 -0.67 -0.34
C GLU A 143 9.88 0.64 0.47
N ALA A 144 8.72 1.12 0.97
CA ALA A 144 8.65 2.31 1.82
C ALA A 144 9.41 2.15 3.15
N LEU A 145 9.52 0.92 3.65
CA LEU A 145 10.20 0.57 4.91
C LEU A 145 11.69 0.27 4.75
N LYS A 146 12.18 0.02 3.55
CA LYS A 146 13.54 -0.47 3.31
C LYS A 146 14.60 0.44 3.95
N GLY A 147 15.41 -0.11 4.88
CA GLY A 147 16.46 0.61 5.57
C GLY A 147 15.99 1.56 6.69
N LYS A 148 14.71 1.54 7.07
CA LYS A 148 14.15 2.44 8.11
C LYS A 148 14.15 1.83 9.51
N VAL A 149 14.26 0.51 9.64
CA VAL A 149 14.10 -0.19 10.91
C VAL A 149 15.29 -1.08 11.18
N ALA A 150 15.92 -0.92 12.33
CA ALA A 150 17.00 -1.78 12.76
C ALA A 150 16.51 -3.22 13.03
N GLY A 151 17.24 -4.22 12.52
CA GLY A 151 16.88 -5.64 12.65
C GLY A 151 15.75 -6.10 11.71
N VAL A 152 15.35 -5.26 10.74
CA VAL A 152 14.42 -5.64 9.67
C VAL A 152 15.17 -5.64 8.34
N ILE A 153 15.19 -6.78 7.69
CA ILE A 153 15.82 -6.98 6.39
C ILE A 153 14.70 -7.09 5.35
N ILE A 154 14.75 -6.24 4.35
CA ILE A 154 13.81 -6.26 3.22
C ILE A 154 14.63 -6.53 1.97
N SER A 155 14.38 -7.68 1.35
CA SER A 155 15.01 -8.10 0.10
C SER A 155 13.97 -8.28 -0.99
N GLN A 156 14.36 -7.91 -2.18
CA GLN A 156 13.53 -8.06 -3.38
C GLN A 156 14.44 -8.54 -4.51
N ALA A 157 13.98 -9.54 -5.26
CA ALA A 157 14.65 -9.96 -6.47
C ALA A 157 14.67 -8.79 -7.46
N GLY A 158 15.86 -8.46 -7.96
CA GLY A 158 16.01 -7.36 -8.92
C GLY A 158 15.46 -7.74 -10.28
N GLY A 159 14.91 -6.75 -11.00
CA GLY A 159 14.47 -6.90 -12.39
C GLY A 159 13.09 -7.50 -12.62
N ASP A 160 12.55 -8.29 -11.69
CA ASP A 160 11.21 -8.84 -11.76
C ASP A 160 10.16 -7.86 -11.15
N PRO A 161 9.26 -7.30 -11.95
CA PRO A 161 8.25 -6.37 -11.46
C PRO A 161 7.17 -7.05 -10.61
N THR A 162 7.05 -8.37 -10.71
CA THR A 162 6.02 -9.17 -10.02
C THR A 162 6.51 -9.72 -8.69
N SER A 163 7.83 -9.75 -8.47
CA SER A 163 8.46 -10.22 -7.25
C SER A 163 8.04 -9.37 -6.06
N SER A 164 7.39 -10.00 -5.09
CA SER A 164 7.06 -9.36 -3.83
C SER A 164 8.30 -9.26 -2.95
N PRO A 165 8.57 -8.09 -2.34
CA PRO A 165 9.63 -7.99 -1.35
C PRO A 165 9.38 -8.97 -0.19
N SER A 166 10.42 -9.68 0.23
CA SER A 166 10.39 -10.48 1.46
C SER A 166 10.87 -9.64 2.64
N ILE A 167 10.22 -9.81 3.78
CA ILE A 167 10.57 -9.11 5.02
C ILE A 167 11.01 -10.14 6.05
N ARG A 168 12.14 -9.89 6.71
CA ARG A 168 12.63 -10.70 7.82
C ARG A 168 12.84 -9.80 9.03
N VAL A 169 12.28 -10.19 10.17
CA VAL A 169 12.45 -9.51 11.45
C VAL A 169 13.39 -10.35 12.31
N ARG A 170 14.56 -9.78 12.68
CA ARG A 170 15.60 -10.45 13.47
C ARG A 170 16.15 -11.75 12.89
N GLY A 171 16.04 -11.94 11.57
CA GLY A 171 16.62 -13.08 10.88
C GLY A 171 15.64 -14.22 10.62
N THR A 172 16.16 -15.46 10.53
CA THR A 172 15.41 -16.66 10.23
C THR A 172 15.04 -17.37 11.53
N SER A 173 13.75 -17.55 11.78
CA SER A 173 13.20 -18.20 12.98
C SER A 173 12.91 -19.69 12.78
N SER A 174 12.75 -20.14 11.53
CA SER A 174 12.40 -21.52 11.20
C SER A 174 13.18 -22.01 9.98
N LEU A 175 13.60 -23.28 10.02
CA LEU A 175 14.26 -23.98 8.90
C LEU A 175 13.27 -24.51 7.86
N SER A 176 12.08 -24.92 8.29
CA SER A 176 11.07 -25.54 7.43
C SER A 176 9.73 -24.82 7.40
N GLY A 177 9.45 -23.97 8.41
CA GLY A 177 8.26 -23.12 8.44
C GLY A 177 8.47 -21.79 7.77
N GLY A 178 7.40 -21.01 7.61
CA GLY A 178 7.47 -19.64 7.12
C GLY A 178 8.28 -18.74 8.05
N ASN A 179 9.03 -17.81 7.45
CA ASN A 179 9.81 -16.80 8.18
C ASN A 179 9.27 -15.39 7.97
N ASP A 180 8.13 -15.25 7.31
CA ASP A 180 7.49 -13.97 7.10
C ASP A 180 6.84 -13.49 8.40
N PRO A 181 6.95 -12.20 8.72
CA PRO A 181 6.26 -11.65 9.89
C PRO A 181 4.75 -11.73 9.71
N LEU A 182 4.03 -11.83 10.80
CA LEU A 182 2.57 -11.66 10.81
C LEU A 182 2.25 -10.23 10.44
N ILE A 183 1.34 -10.04 9.48
CA ILE A 183 0.89 -8.72 9.06
C ILE A 183 -0.53 -8.49 9.53
N ILE A 184 -0.78 -7.32 10.10
CA ILE A 184 -2.10 -6.90 10.58
C ILE A 184 -2.40 -5.53 9.98
N ILE A 185 -3.47 -5.42 9.20
CA ILE A 185 -3.88 -4.18 8.54
C ILE A 185 -5.21 -3.74 9.16
N ASP A 186 -5.22 -2.64 9.89
CA ASP A 186 -6.39 -2.10 10.61
C ASP A 186 -7.13 -3.15 11.47
N GLY A 187 -6.37 -4.08 12.08
CA GLY A 187 -6.89 -5.17 12.90
C GLY A 187 -7.19 -6.47 12.15
N VAL A 188 -7.08 -6.50 10.83
CA VAL A 188 -7.29 -7.68 9.99
C VAL A 188 -5.98 -8.42 9.76
N PHE A 189 -5.95 -9.73 9.97
CA PHE A 189 -4.81 -10.56 9.57
C PHE A 189 -4.68 -10.60 8.05
N ALA A 190 -3.49 -10.30 7.57
CA ALA A 190 -3.16 -10.20 6.14
C ALA A 190 -1.93 -11.03 5.80
N ASP A 191 -1.75 -11.35 4.53
CA ASP A 191 -0.52 -11.91 3.99
C ASP A 191 0.33 -10.84 3.28
N MET A 192 1.54 -11.25 2.85
CA MET A 192 2.45 -10.38 2.10
C MET A 192 1.85 -9.87 0.78
N THR A 193 0.94 -10.64 0.15
CA THR A 193 0.28 -10.23 -1.10
C THR A 193 -0.64 -9.06 -0.87
N MET A 194 -1.51 -9.15 0.15
CA MET A 194 -2.41 -8.05 0.53
C MET A 194 -1.62 -6.82 1.00
N PHE A 195 -0.58 -7.01 1.81
CA PHE A 195 0.29 -5.94 2.29
C PHE A 195 0.94 -5.19 1.11
N ASN A 196 1.57 -5.92 0.19
CA ASN A 196 2.23 -5.30 -0.97
C ASN A 196 1.24 -4.75 -2.01
N SER A 197 -0.05 -5.05 -1.90
CA SER A 197 -1.10 -4.47 -2.74
C SER A 197 -1.59 -3.12 -2.23
N LEU A 198 -1.35 -2.77 -0.96
CA LEU A 198 -1.73 -1.45 -0.42
C LEU A 198 -0.97 -0.34 -1.14
N ALA A 199 -1.68 0.74 -1.46
CA ALA A 199 -1.03 1.95 -1.93
C ALA A 199 -0.22 2.59 -0.78
N PRO A 200 1.10 2.87 -0.95
CA PRO A 200 1.89 3.52 0.11
C PRO A 200 1.29 4.83 0.61
N GLY A 201 0.58 5.57 -0.26
CA GLY A 201 -0.13 6.81 0.08
C GLY A 201 -1.28 6.65 1.08
N ASP A 202 -1.82 5.43 1.22
CA ASP A 202 -2.91 5.12 2.15
C ASP A 202 -2.43 4.67 3.54
N ILE A 203 -1.11 4.54 3.75
CA ILE A 203 -0.55 4.17 5.03
C ILE A 203 -0.32 5.42 5.87
N GLU A 204 -0.77 5.41 7.11
CA GLU A 204 -0.50 6.44 8.12
C GLU A 204 0.74 6.09 8.93
N SER A 205 0.84 4.83 9.38
CA SER A 205 2.01 4.34 10.10
C SER A 205 2.17 2.83 10.02
N LEU A 206 3.39 2.38 10.23
CA LEU A 206 3.78 0.98 10.32
C LEU A 206 4.46 0.78 11.68
N THR A 207 3.94 -0.14 12.47
CA THR A 207 4.49 -0.50 13.77
C THR A 207 5.06 -1.92 13.70
N ILE A 208 6.34 -2.10 14.04
CA ILE A 208 7.01 -3.38 13.99
C ILE A 208 7.28 -3.85 15.42
N LEU A 209 6.66 -4.98 15.79
CA LEU A 209 6.84 -5.66 17.06
C LEU A 209 7.90 -6.74 16.87
N LYS A 210 9.02 -6.59 17.56
CA LYS A 210 10.19 -7.45 17.37
C LYS A 210 10.41 -8.42 18.54
N ASP A 211 10.03 -8.03 19.74
CA ASP A 211 10.25 -8.81 20.95
C ASP A 211 9.10 -9.75 21.26
N ALA A 212 9.43 -10.90 21.87
CA ALA A 212 8.46 -11.89 22.26
C ALA A 212 7.42 -11.36 23.26
N SER A 213 7.78 -10.42 24.13
CA SER A 213 6.85 -9.75 25.06
C SER A 213 5.67 -9.09 24.33
N GLU A 214 5.95 -8.47 23.18
CA GLU A 214 4.94 -7.74 22.40
C GLU A 214 4.22 -8.65 21.40
N THR A 215 4.89 -9.69 20.90
CA THR A 215 4.31 -10.59 19.90
C THR A 215 3.54 -11.76 20.53
N ALA A 216 3.73 -12.06 21.83
CA ALA A 216 3.09 -13.15 22.55
C ALA A 216 1.56 -13.15 22.47
N GLN A 217 0.93 -11.99 22.40
CA GLN A 217 -0.52 -11.82 22.24
C GLN A 217 -1.06 -12.42 20.93
N TYR A 218 -0.21 -12.64 19.94
CA TYR A 218 -0.54 -13.28 18.66
C TYR A 218 -0.19 -14.77 18.62
N GLY A 219 0.27 -15.32 19.76
CA GLY A 219 0.66 -16.73 19.89
C GLY A 219 1.78 -17.11 18.92
N SER A 220 1.75 -18.35 18.42
CA SER A 220 2.77 -18.87 17.49
C SER A 220 2.87 -18.09 16.17
N ARG A 221 1.81 -17.43 15.74
CA ARG A 221 1.81 -16.60 14.51
C ARG A 221 2.74 -15.39 14.61
N GLY A 222 2.98 -14.88 15.83
CA GLY A 222 3.89 -13.76 16.07
C GLY A 222 5.37 -14.15 16.19
N ALA A 223 5.74 -15.42 16.05
CA ALA A 223 7.10 -15.91 16.29
C ALA A 223 8.17 -15.26 15.37
N SER A 224 7.81 -14.93 14.13
CA SER A 224 8.70 -14.25 13.16
C SER A 224 8.59 -12.72 13.21
N GLY A 225 8.02 -12.15 14.28
CA GLY A 225 7.72 -10.72 14.40
C GLY A 225 6.33 -10.37 13.87
N VAL A 226 5.87 -9.16 14.17
CA VAL A 226 4.56 -8.67 13.73
C VAL A 226 4.71 -7.27 13.13
N ILE A 227 4.04 -7.03 12.01
CA ILE A 227 3.93 -5.71 11.36
C ILE A 227 2.47 -5.27 11.45
N VAL A 228 2.22 -4.23 12.26
CA VAL A 228 0.90 -3.62 12.36
C VAL A 228 0.85 -2.40 11.43
N VAL A 229 -0.04 -2.44 10.48
CA VAL A 229 -0.28 -1.37 9.50
C VAL A 229 -1.50 -0.59 9.94
N THR A 230 -1.32 0.71 10.18
CA THR A 230 -2.43 1.63 10.36
C THR A 230 -2.61 2.42 9.08
N THR A 231 -3.79 2.36 8.49
CA THR A 231 -4.07 3.13 7.28
C THR A 231 -4.66 4.50 7.63
N ALA A 232 -4.48 5.45 6.71
CA ALA A 232 -5.01 6.79 6.85
C ALA A 232 -6.55 6.76 6.84
N LYS A 233 -7.15 7.38 7.85
CA LYS A 233 -8.60 7.51 8.02
C LYS A 233 -9.05 8.95 7.81
N GLY A 234 -10.36 9.17 7.67
CA GLY A 234 -10.95 10.51 7.67
C GLY A 234 -10.77 11.19 9.02
N LYS A 235 -10.49 12.49 8.99
CA LYS A 235 -10.39 13.32 10.22
C LYS A 235 -11.69 14.06 10.45
N LEU A 236 -12.12 14.15 11.71
CA LEU A 236 -13.30 14.93 12.11
C LEU A 236 -13.07 16.42 11.81
N GLY A 237 -14.10 17.12 11.37
CA GLY A 237 -14.07 18.56 11.12
C GLY A 237 -13.19 19.01 9.95
N TYR A 238 -12.68 18.07 9.13
CA TYR A 238 -11.72 18.37 8.05
C TYR A 238 -12.12 17.71 6.72
N SER A 239 -11.98 18.45 5.63
CA SER A 239 -12.18 17.92 4.28
C SER A 239 -10.97 18.21 3.41
N SER A 240 -10.53 17.22 2.63
CA SER A 240 -9.39 17.34 1.72
C SER A 240 -9.51 16.42 0.52
N LEU A 241 -8.94 16.86 -0.60
CA LEU A 241 -8.67 16.06 -1.77
C LEU A 241 -7.16 16.05 -1.99
N SER A 242 -6.56 14.87 -2.08
CA SER A 242 -5.12 14.72 -2.29
C SER A 242 -4.85 13.85 -3.51
N TYR A 243 -3.87 14.24 -4.29
CA TYR A 243 -3.31 13.41 -5.35
C TYR A 243 -1.80 13.28 -5.15
N ASN A 244 -1.31 12.05 -5.24
CA ASN A 244 0.11 11.73 -5.22
C ASN A 244 0.44 10.94 -6.50
N GLY A 245 1.33 11.48 -7.33
CA GLY A 245 1.80 10.86 -8.56
C GLY A 245 3.31 10.70 -8.55
N GLN A 246 3.80 9.52 -8.92
CA GLN A 246 5.21 9.21 -9.05
C GLN A 246 5.45 8.54 -10.39
N PHE A 247 6.54 8.90 -11.04
CA PHE A 247 6.96 8.36 -12.32
C PHE A 247 8.45 8.03 -12.27
N GLY A 248 8.82 6.85 -12.72
CA GLY A 248 10.19 6.38 -12.78
C GLY A 248 10.50 5.68 -14.08
N VAL A 249 11.76 5.72 -14.45
CA VAL A 249 12.33 5.03 -15.61
C VAL A 249 13.37 4.04 -15.10
N ASN A 250 13.24 2.80 -15.51
CA ASN A 250 14.15 1.72 -15.16
C ASN A 250 14.96 1.34 -16.41
N THR A 251 16.27 1.26 -16.27
CA THR A 251 17.18 0.80 -17.32
C THR A 251 18.13 -0.25 -16.76
N VAL A 252 18.58 -1.15 -17.59
CA VAL A 252 19.66 -2.07 -17.22
C VAL A 252 20.95 -1.26 -17.12
N TYR A 253 21.58 -1.29 -15.94
CA TYR A 253 22.78 -0.47 -15.68
C TYR A 253 24.05 -1.12 -16.17
N LYS A 254 24.16 -2.46 -16.08
CA LYS A 254 25.35 -3.21 -16.45
C LYS A 254 24.97 -4.63 -16.87
N ASN A 255 25.43 -5.05 -18.02
CA ASN A 255 25.32 -6.40 -18.52
C ASN A 255 26.61 -7.19 -18.33
N LEU A 256 26.51 -8.51 -18.50
CA LEU A 256 27.68 -9.37 -18.65
C LEU A 256 28.32 -9.10 -20.01
N ASP A 257 29.64 -9.12 -20.03
CA ASP A 257 30.41 -9.07 -21.26
C ASP A 257 30.44 -10.48 -21.85
N LEU A 258 29.63 -10.69 -22.90
CA LEU A 258 29.49 -11.97 -23.59
C LEU A 258 30.31 -11.97 -24.88
N MET A 259 30.74 -13.15 -25.31
CA MET A 259 31.42 -13.30 -26.61
C MET A 259 30.48 -12.88 -27.74
N SER A 260 30.97 -12.04 -28.64
CA SER A 260 30.37 -11.83 -29.95
C SER A 260 30.43 -13.10 -30.79
N ALA A 261 29.63 -13.20 -31.86
CA ALA A 261 29.67 -14.35 -32.73
C ALA A 261 31.06 -14.55 -33.39
N SER A 262 31.80 -13.47 -33.65
CA SER A 262 33.18 -13.54 -34.18
C SER A 262 34.14 -14.15 -33.15
N GLU A 263 34.13 -13.69 -31.92
CA GLU A 263 34.95 -14.23 -30.83
C GLU A 263 34.59 -15.68 -30.51
N TYR A 264 33.29 -16.02 -30.56
CA TYR A 264 32.84 -17.40 -30.40
C TYR A 264 33.40 -18.32 -31.49
N ARG A 265 33.35 -17.91 -32.78
CA ARG A 265 33.93 -18.65 -33.91
C ARG A 265 35.43 -18.87 -33.75
N GLU A 266 36.18 -17.83 -33.40
CA GLU A 266 37.63 -17.91 -33.17
C GLU A 266 37.96 -18.83 -32.00
N THR A 267 37.24 -18.69 -30.88
CA THR A 267 37.43 -19.51 -29.68
C THR A 267 37.11 -20.97 -29.95
N ALA A 268 35.96 -21.26 -30.57
CA ALA A 268 35.57 -22.62 -30.93
C ALA A 268 36.60 -23.29 -31.87
N LYS A 269 37.10 -22.54 -32.87
CA LYS A 269 38.15 -23.00 -33.76
C LYS A 269 39.46 -23.29 -33.03
N SER A 270 39.87 -22.39 -32.11
CA SER A 270 41.13 -22.55 -31.37
C SER A 270 41.10 -23.75 -30.42
N LEU A 271 39.93 -24.08 -29.89
CA LEU A 271 39.72 -25.21 -28.98
C LEU A 271 39.34 -26.51 -29.70
N GLY A 272 39.17 -26.47 -31.03
CA GLY A 272 38.73 -27.63 -31.81
C GLY A 272 37.31 -28.11 -31.47
N LEU A 273 36.42 -27.20 -31.03
CA LEU A 273 35.04 -27.52 -30.66
C LEU A 273 34.18 -27.70 -31.92
N THR A 274 33.29 -28.67 -31.87
CA THR A 274 32.24 -28.84 -32.88
C THR A 274 31.04 -28.02 -32.47
N TYR A 275 30.54 -27.14 -33.33
CA TYR A 275 29.34 -26.33 -33.14
C TYR A 275 28.64 -26.09 -34.47
N THR A 276 27.38 -25.69 -34.41
CA THR A 276 26.60 -25.29 -35.59
C THR A 276 26.75 -23.78 -35.79
N ASP A 277 27.26 -23.35 -36.94
CA ASP A 277 27.31 -21.94 -37.32
C ASP A 277 26.14 -21.60 -38.25
N MET A 278 25.21 -20.79 -37.74
CA MET A 278 24.01 -20.35 -38.47
C MET A 278 24.22 -19.00 -39.18
N GLY A 279 25.42 -18.45 -39.14
CA GLY A 279 25.78 -17.21 -39.84
C GLY A 279 25.26 -15.92 -39.18
N GLY A 280 24.59 -16.01 -38.05
CA GLY A 280 24.09 -14.86 -37.30
C GLY A 280 25.18 -14.19 -36.45
N ASP A 281 24.77 -13.11 -35.79
CA ASP A 281 25.54 -12.36 -34.78
C ASP A 281 24.53 -11.74 -33.81
N THR A 282 24.14 -12.50 -32.78
CA THR A 282 23.06 -12.13 -31.86
C THR A 282 23.57 -12.08 -30.45
N ASN A 283 23.43 -10.94 -29.80
CA ASN A 283 23.58 -10.81 -28.36
C ASN A 283 22.21 -11.12 -27.68
N PHE A 284 22.02 -12.40 -27.34
CA PHE A 284 20.74 -12.86 -26.78
C PHE A 284 20.37 -12.20 -25.44
N LEU A 285 21.36 -11.74 -24.67
CA LEU A 285 21.08 -11.03 -23.42
C LEU A 285 20.42 -9.66 -23.70
N GLU A 286 20.96 -8.90 -24.65
CA GLU A 286 20.35 -7.62 -25.06
C GLU A 286 18.98 -7.81 -25.71
N GLU A 287 18.81 -8.91 -26.45
CA GLU A 287 17.55 -9.20 -27.13
C GLU A 287 16.40 -9.55 -26.20
N ILE A 288 16.66 -10.14 -25.04
CA ILE A 288 15.60 -10.41 -24.05
C ILE A 288 15.32 -9.21 -23.15
N GLU A 289 16.23 -8.26 -23.07
CA GLU A 289 16.12 -7.10 -22.19
C GLU A 289 15.18 -6.02 -22.75
N ARG A 290 14.60 -5.29 -21.84
CA ARG A 290 13.83 -4.10 -22.13
C ARG A 290 14.73 -2.87 -22.00
N ASN A 291 14.90 -2.12 -23.08
CA ASN A 291 15.75 -0.92 -23.09
C ASN A 291 15.32 0.10 -22.02
N VAL A 292 14.01 0.30 -21.88
CA VAL A 292 13.42 1.27 -20.94
C VAL A 292 12.16 0.65 -20.34
N GLY A 293 12.15 0.45 -19.06
CA GLY A 293 10.99 0.06 -18.27
C GLY A 293 10.38 1.27 -17.55
N LEU A 294 9.07 1.33 -17.48
CA LEU A 294 8.34 2.38 -16.78
C LEU A 294 7.85 1.88 -15.43
N THR A 295 7.92 2.76 -14.43
CA THR A 295 7.28 2.57 -13.13
C THR A 295 6.43 3.80 -12.83
N GLN A 296 5.16 3.59 -12.51
CA GLN A 296 4.22 4.66 -12.17
C GLN A 296 3.46 4.26 -10.91
N ASN A 297 3.22 5.24 -10.04
CA ASN A 297 2.36 5.09 -8.88
C ASN A 297 1.48 6.34 -8.77
N HIS A 298 0.18 6.14 -8.80
CA HIS A 298 -0.83 7.20 -8.69
C HIS A 298 -1.80 6.86 -7.57
N ASN A 299 -2.03 7.80 -6.67
CA ASN A 299 -3.00 7.67 -5.59
C ASN A 299 -3.79 8.97 -5.48
N ILE A 300 -5.11 8.87 -5.58
CA ILE A 300 -6.04 9.95 -5.30
C ILE A 300 -6.85 9.59 -4.06
N SER A 301 -6.99 10.53 -3.13
CA SER A 301 -7.79 10.29 -1.94
C SER A 301 -8.61 11.52 -1.57
N PHE A 302 -9.85 11.25 -1.19
CA PHE A 302 -10.79 12.22 -0.65
C PHE A 302 -11.06 11.89 0.81
N SER A 303 -11.04 12.89 1.67
CA SER A 303 -11.39 12.79 3.08
C SER A 303 -12.38 13.88 3.41
N SER A 304 -13.42 13.54 4.18
CA SER A 304 -14.38 14.51 4.71
C SER A 304 -14.83 14.09 6.10
N GLY A 305 -15.08 15.05 6.97
CA GLY A 305 -15.57 14.79 8.33
C GLY A 305 -16.40 15.92 8.91
N THR A 306 -17.34 15.54 9.75
CA THR A 306 -18.09 16.40 10.66
C THR A 306 -17.55 16.21 12.08
N ASP A 307 -18.20 16.78 13.10
CA ASP A 307 -17.81 16.61 14.52
C ASP A 307 -18.03 15.18 15.02
N THR A 308 -18.87 14.40 14.34
CA THR A 308 -19.27 13.04 14.77
C THR A 308 -19.05 11.97 13.73
N SER A 309 -18.71 12.33 12.49
CA SER A 309 -18.49 11.36 11.42
C SER A 309 -17.26 11.72 10.60
N SER A 310 -16.61 10.71 10.06
CA SER A 310 -15.56 10.91 9.05
C SER A 310 -15.61 9.82 8.01
N LEU A 311 -15.24 10.20 6.78
CA LEU A 311 -15.14 9.32 5.62
C LEU A 311 -13.82 9.58 4.91
N ARG A 312 -13.16 8.52 4.46
CA ARG A 312 -12.04 8.59 3.53
C ARG A 312 -12.23 7.57 2.42
N ALA A 313 -12.09 8.02 1.19
CA ALA A 313 -12.07 7.16 0.00
C ALA A 313 -10.73 7.37 -0.73
N SER A 314 -10.14 6.29 -1.26
CA SER A 314 -8.94 6.38 -2.08
C SER A 314 -8.98 5.40 -3.24
N LEU A 315 -8.34 5.79 -4.34
CA LEU A 315 -8.08 4.98 -5.52
C LEU A 315 -6.58 4.99 -5.82
N GLY A 316 -6.01 3.83 -6.08
CA GLY A 316 -4.61 3.68 -6.39
C GLY A 316 -4.41 2.93 -7.71
N PHE A 317 -3.35 3.29 -8.42
CA PHE A 317 -2.87 2.59 -9.62
C PHE A 317 -1.35 2.52 -9.59
N VAL A 318 -0.82 1.31 -9.78
CA VAL A 318 0.60 1.05 -9.91
C VAL A 318 0.85 0.31 -11.21
N LEU A 319 1.83 0.79 -12.00
CA LEU A 319 2.42 0.08 -13.13
C LEU A 319 3.90 -0.12 -12.85
N ARG A 320 4.39 -1.35 -13.03
CA ARG A 320 5.82 -1.68 -13.01
C ARG A 320 6.15 -2.50 -14.25
N GLN A 321 7.15 -2.08 -15.01
CA GLN A 321 7.74 -2.86 -16.08
C GLN A 321 9.11 -3.34 -15.64
N GLY A 322 9.39 -4.62 -15.85
CA GLY A 322 10.65 -5.25 -15.48
C GLY A 322 11.76 -5.00 -16.49
N ALA A 323 12.95 -5.49 -16.14
CA ALA A 323 14.13 -5.43 -17.01
C ALA A 323 14.00 -6.32 -18.25
N LEU A 324 13.23 -7.42 -18.18
CA LEU A 324 12.98 -8.29 -19.31
C LEU A 324 11.75 -7.86 -20.12
N LYS A 325 11.76 -8.13 -21.41
CA LYS A 325 10.58 -8.04 -22.27
C LYS A 325 9.49 -8.96 -21.71
N ASN A 326 8.21 -8.62 -21.96
CA ASN A 326 7.04 -9.39 -21.51
C ASN A 326 6.94 -9.59 -19.97
N SER A 327 7.62 -8.76 -19.18
CA SER A 327 7.46 -8.74 -17.73
C SER A 327 6.88 -7.41 -17.26
N ASP A 328 5.68 -7.43 -16.71
CA ASP A 328 5.02 -6.24 -16.16
C ASP A 328 3.98 -6.59 -15.09
N MET A 329 3.66 -5.62 -14.25
CA MET A 329 2.63 -5.71 -13.23
C MET A 329 1.80 -4.44 -13.20
N LYS A 330 0.49 -4.60 -13.17
CA LYS A 330 -0.50 -3.52 -12.97
C LYS A 330 -1.33 -3.85 -11.74
N ASN A 331 -1.44 -2.90 -10.82
CA ASN A 331 -2.24 -3.06 -9.62
C ASN A 331 -3.21 -1.88 -9.47
N PHE A 332 -4.50 -2.19 -9.34
CA PHE A 332 -5.56 -1.24 -9.04
C PHE A 332 -6.04 -1.48 -7.61
N THR A 333 -6.21 -0.41 -6.85
CA THR A 333 -6.73 -0.47 -5.49
C THR A 333 -7.85 0.51 -5.28
N ALA A 334 -8.81 0.14 -4.43
CA ALA A 334 -9.85 1.02 -3.94
C ALA A 334 -10.04 0.79 -2.44
N LYS A 335 -10.12 1.87 -1.68
CA LYS A 335 -10.30 1.81 -0.23
C LYS A 335 -11.36 2.82 0.22
N LEU A 336 -12.19 2.41 1.16
CA LEU A 336 -13.20 3.24 1.80
C LEU A 336 -13.17 2.98 3.30
N ASP A 337 -13.02 4.03 4.09
CA ASP A 337 -13.09 3.98 5.55
C ASP A 337 -14.12 4.98 6.05
N GLY A 338 -14.99 4.54 6.97
CA GLY A 338 -15.97 5.36 7.63
C GLY A 338 -15.90 5.21 9.14
N THR A 339 -16.07 6.32 9.85
CA THR A 339 -16.19 6.34 11.31
C THR A 339 -17.42 7.17 11.67
N GLN A 340 -18.25 6.66 12.57
CA GLN A 340 -19.41 7.35 13.10
C GLN A 340 -19.44 7.28 14.63
N TYR A 341 -19.58 8.41 15.29
CA TYR A 341 -19.84 8.50 16.72
C TYR A 341 -21.34 8.76 16.97
N LEU A 342 -21.92 8.03 17.90
CA LEU A 342 -23.33 8.07 18.27
C LEU A 342 -23.47 8.22 19.79
N PHE A 343 -24.64 8.70 20.25
CA PHE A 343 -24.98 8.81 21.67
C PHE A 343 -23.92 9.58 22.48
N ASP A 344 -23.66 10.83 22.11
CA ASP A 344 -22.64 11.68 22.72
C ASP A 344 -21.26 11.00 22.83
N LYS A 345 -20.87 10.28 21.74
CA LYS A 345 -19.61 9.52 21.62
C LYS A 345 -19.49 8.29 22.51
N HIS A 346 -20.60 7.82 23.12
CA HIS A 346 -20.62 6.57 23.87
C HIS A 346 -20.46 5.34 22.95
N LEU A 347 -20.93 5.41 21.69
CA LEU A 347 -20.77 4.37 20.69
C LEU A 347 -19.96 4.90 19.50
N LYS A 348 -18.86 4.22 19.17
CA LYS A 348 -18.06 4.43 17.97
C LYS A 348 -18.24 3.26 17.02
N LEU A 349 -18.65 3.52 15.79
CA LEU A 349 -18.73 2.55 14.70
C LEU A 349 -17.63 2.85 13.67
N GLU A 350 -16.89 1.84 13.27
CA GLU A 350 -15.87 1.93 12.23
C GLU A 350 -16.17 0.86 11.18
N LEU A 351 -16.08 1.23 9.91
CA LEU A 351 -16.22 0.35 8.77
C LEU A 351 -15.07 0.61 7.79
N GLY A 352 -14.43 -0.46 7.31
CA GLY A 352 -13.43 -0.39 6.28
C GLY A 352 -13.70 -1.40 5.16
N ILE A 353 -13.47 -0.96 3.92
CA ILE A 353 -13.54 -1.79 2.72
C ILE A 353 -12.26 -1.53 1.92
N PHE A 354 -11.58 -2.60 1.54
CA PHE A 354 -10.41 -2.56 0.66
C PHE A 354 -10.59 -3.56 -0.46
N GLY A 355 -10.33 -3.14 -1.68
CA GLY A 355 -10.30 -4.01 -2.85
C GLY A 355 -9.02 -3.81 -3.65
N SER A 356 -8.45 -4.88 -4.20
CA SER A 356 -7.35 -4.79 -5.16
C SER A 356 -7.50 -5.78 -6.29
N GLN A 357 -7.01 -5.39 -7.47
CA GLN A 357 -6.84 -6.28 -8.61
C GLN A 357 -5.44 -6.07 -9.20
N ARG A 358 -4.63 -7.12 -9.14
CA ARG A 358 -3.28 -7.15 -9.71
C ARG A 358 -3.24 -8.09 -10.90
N ASN A 359 -2.78 -7.58 -12.04
CA ASN A 359 -2.52 -8.35 -13.24
C ASN A 359 -1.00 -8.35 -13.47
N SER A 360 -0.42 -9.52 -13.62
CA SER A 360 1.02 -9.72 -13.79
C SER A 360 1.29 -10.58 -15.01
N ASN A 361 2.12 -10.07 -15.91
CA ASN A 361 2.77 -10.88 -16.92
C ASN A 361 4.14 -11.25 -16.36
N ILE A 362 4.43 -12.54 -16.26
CA ILE A 362 5.68 -13.03 -15.73
C ILE A 362 6.48 -13.61 -16.88
N GLN A 363 7.78 -13.41 -16.83
CA GLN A 363 8.65 -14.18 -17.71
C GLN A 363 8.79 -15.59 -17.14
N TYR A 364 8.38 -16.58 -17.91
CA TYR A 364 8.50 -17.99 -17.53
C TYR A 364 9.96 -18.33 -17.18
N ASP A 365 10.15 -18.90 -16.00
CA ASP A 365 11.46 -19.31 -15.48
C ASP A 365 12.60 -18.32 -15.79
N MET A 366 12.59 -17.19 -15.09
CA MET A 366 13.56 -16.10 -15.31
C MET A 366 15.02 -16.58 -15.17
N HIS A 367 15.28 -17.55 -14.27
CA HIS A 367 16.62 -18.13 -14.12
C HIS A 367 17.04 -18.87 -15.39
N LYS A 368 16.16 -19.70 -15.95
CA LYS A 368 16.39 -20.41 -17.21
C LYS A 368 16.57 -19.45 -18.38
N MET A 369 15.78 -18.37 -18.41
CA MET A 369 15.89 -17.31 -19.42
C MET A 369 17.28 -16.68 -19.42
N PHE A 370 17.77 -16.23 -18.26
CA PHE A 370 19.11 -15.63 -18.14
C PHE A 370 20.21 -16.64 -18.42
N TYR A 371 20.12 -17.85 -17.87
CA TYR A 371 21.08 -18.91 -18.15
C TYR A 371 21.16 -19.19 -19.65
N SER A 372 20.01 -19.36 -20.31
CA SER A 372 20.00 -19.58 -21.75
C SER A 372 20.57 -18.39 -22.53
N ALA A 373 20.20 -17.15 -22.17
CA ALA A 373 20.68 -15.95 -22.85
C ALA A 373 22.21 -15.78 -22.76
N THR A 374 22.83 -16.25 -21.67
CA THR A 374 24.29 -16.17 -21.49
C THR A 374 25.06 -17.36 -22.11
N ALA A 375 24.41 -18.50 -22.30
CA ALA A 375 25.02 -19.73 -22.75
C ALA A 375 24.67 -20.10 -24.21
N TYR A 376 23.68 -19.44 -24.81
CA TYR A 376 23.23 -19.75 -26.16
C TYR A 376 24.27 -19.33 -27.20
N ASN A 377 24.35 -20.13 -28.26
CA ASN A 377 25.31 -19.92 -29.37
C ASN A 377 24.98 -18.60 -30.11
N PRO A 378 25.86 -17.59 -30.09
CA PRO A 378 25.59 -16.28 -30.68
C PRO A 378 25.55 -16.28 -32.20
N THR A 379 25.92 -17.40 -32.86
CA THR A 379 25.83 -17.50 -34.32
C THR A 379 24.43 -17.78 -34.85
N TYR A 380 23.45 -18.03 -33.95
CA TYR A 380 22.05 -18.14 -34.34
C TYR A 380 21.43 -16.75 -34.59
N PRO A 381 20.68 -16.59 -35.71
CA PRO A 381 20.12 -15.29 -36.06
C PRO A 381 18.87 -14.97 -35.23
N ASN A 382 18.63 -13.69 -35.01
CA ASN A 382 17.39 -13.17 -34.39
C ASN A 382 16.27 -13.03 -35.43
N VAL A 383 15.96 -14.12 -36.15
CA VAL A 383 14.88 -14.17 -37.14
C VAL A 383 14.16 -15.51 -37.06
N ARG A 384 12.90 -15.52 -37.40
CA ARG A 384 12.12 -16.76 -37.54
C ARG A 384 12.24 -17.28 -38.96
N ASN A 385 12.23 -18.60 -39.09
CA ASN A 385 12.20 -19.27 -40.37
C ASN A 385 10.84 -19.11 -41.07
N ASP A 386 10.70 -19.59 -42.31
CA ASP A 386 9.49 -19.49 -43.12
C ASP A 386 8.24 -20.15 -42.47
N LYS A 387 8.43 -21.01 -41.47
CA LYS A 387 7.37 -21.64 -40.69
C LYS A 387 7.00 -20.84 -39.45
N GLY A 388 7.63 -19.69 -39.19
CA GLY A 388 7.41 -18.87 -38.01
C GLY A 388 8.04 -19.46 -36.74
N GLU A 389 8.97 -20.39 -36.88
CA GLU A 389 9.71 -21.02 -35.77
C GLU A 389 11.06 -20.34 -35.58
N TRP A 390 11.60 -20.37 -34.37
CA TRP A 390 13.00 -20.03 -34.12
C TRP A 390 13.89 -21.18 -34.51
N ASP A 391 15.03 -20.89 -35.14
CA ASP A 391 16.08 -21.88 -35.28
C ASP A 391 16.70 -22.17 -33.92
N GLU A 392 16.72 -23.43 -33.51
CA GLU A 392 17.14 -23.83 -32.18
C GLU A 392 18.31 -24.81 -32.22
N ASP A 393 19.24 -24.67 -31.25
CA ASP A 393 20.39 -25.55 -31.12
C ASP A 393 19.99 -26.86 -30.44
N LEU A 394 19.68 -27.87 -31.21
CA LEU A 394 19.28 -29.18 -30.72
C LEU A 394 20.41 -29.96 -30.03
N LEU A 395 21.67 -29.49 -30.15
CA LEU A 395 22.82 -30.05 -29.45
C LEU A 395 23.05 -29.44 -28.06
N ALA A 396 22.47 -28.27 -27.81
CA ALA A 396 22.56 -27.59 -26.53
C ALA A 396 21.57 -28.23 -25.52
N ASN A 397 22.09 -29.07 -24.65
CA ASN A 397 21.28 -29.72 -23.62
C ASN A 397 20.87 -28.70 -22.54
N GLU A 398 19.56 -28.56 -22.28
CA GLU A 398 18.97 -27.64 -21.33
C GLU A 398 19.18 -26.13 -21.56
N VAL A 399 19.78 -25.73 -22.69
CA VAL A 399 19.95 -24.36 -23.13
C VAL A 399 18.95 -24.09 -24.27
N TRP A 400 17.97 -23.26 -24.01
CA TRP A 400 16.86 -22.98 -24.93
C TRP A 400 17.12 -21.69 -25.71
N ASN A 401 16.56 -21.55 -26.92
CA ASN A 401 16.58 -20.25 -27.58
C ASN A 401 15.88 -19.20 -26.72
N PRO A 402 16.60 -18.16 -26.22
CA PRO A 402 16.00 -17.16 -25.32
C PRO A 402 14.82 -16.41 -25.92
N LEU A 403 14.85 -16.22 -27.26
CA LEU A 403 13.74 -15.56 -27.97
C LEU A 403 12.51 -16.46 -28.06
N GLY A 404 12.72 -17.78 -28.14
CA GLY A 404 11.63 -18.76 -28.03
C GLY A 404 11.00 -18.75 -26.64
N LEU A 405 11.80 -18.57 -25.59
CA LEU A 405 11.28 -18.45 -24.23
C LEU A 405 10.44 -17.18 -24.01
N LEU A 406 10.70 -16.10 -24.78
CA LEU A 406 9.85 -14.89 -24.75
C LEU A 406 8.44 -15.13 -25.31
N ASP A 407 8.24 -16.18 -26.11
CA ASP A 407 6.93 -16.52 -26.69
C ASP A 407 6.01 -17.24 -25.68
N ILE A 408 6.54 -17.63 -24.53
CA ILE A 408 5.76 -18.29 -23.49
C ILE A 408 4.89 -17.25 -22.78
N ASP A 409 3.59 -17.52 -22.70
CA ASP A 409 2.66 -16.72 -21.92
C ASP A 409 2.59 -17.25 -20.49
N ASP A 410 2.75 -16.39 -19.50
CA ASP A 410 2.54 -16.71 -18.08
C ASP A 410 1.89 -15.52 -17.37
N PHE A 411 0.64 -15.70 -16.99
CA PHE A 411 -0.19 -14.64 -16.44
C PHE A 411 -0.72 -15.01 -15.06
N TYR A 412 -0.63 -14.06 -14.13
CA TYR A 412 -1.33 -14.11 -12.87
C TYR A 412 -2.31 -12.94 -12.75
N LYS A 413 -3.52 -13.27 -12.34
CA LYS A 413 -4.52 -12.27 -11.95
C LYS A 413 -4.92 -12.52 -10.50
N ASP A 414 -4.51 -11.63 -9.63
CA ASP A 414 -4.92 -11.63 -8.23
C ASP A 414 -6.06 -10.64 -8.04
N ALA A 415 -7.11 -11.05 -7.35
CA ALA A 415 -8.17 -10.17 -6.89
C ALA A 415 -8.38 -10.36 -5.39
N SER A 416 -8.51 -9.28 -4.64
CA SER A 416 -8.81 -9.36 -3.21
C SER A 416 -9.85 -8.34 -2.79
N VAL A 417 -10.67 -8.73 -1.82
CA VAL A 417 -11.63 -7.86 -1.14
C VAL A 417 -11.54 -8.13 0.34
N ASN A 418 -11.33 -7.08 1.11
CA ASN A 418 -11.42 -7.09 2.56
C ASN A 418 -12.55 -6.17 3.02
N VAL A 419 -13.37 -6.64 3.93
CA VAL A 419 -14.39 -5.85 4.63
C VAL A 419 -14.22 -6.09 6.12
N HIS A 420 -14.18 -5.02 6.89
CA HIS A 420 -14.12 -5.12 8.34
C HIS A 420 -14.96 -4.05 9.02
N GLY A 421 -15.43 -4.35 10.22
CA GLY A 421 -16.18 -3.44 11.04
C GLY A 421 -15.83 -3.57 12.51
N LYS A 422 -15.86 -2.47 13.23
CA LYS A 422 -15.65 -2.40 14.67
C LYS A 422 -16.70 -1.53 15.31
N ALA A 423 -17.33 -2.05 16.38
CA ALA A 423 -18.17 -1.28 17.28
C ALA A 423 -17.46 -1.17 18.63
N THR A 424 -17.32 0.03 19.16
CA THR A 424 -16.72 0.29 20.48
C THR A 424 -17.71 1.06 21.34
N VAL A 425 -18.02 0.55 22.51
CA VAL A 425 -18.92 1.17 23.49
C VAL A 425 -18.11 1.61 24.71
N ASN A 426 -18.20 2.88 25.05
CA ASN A 426 -17.68 3.42 26.31
C ASN A 426 -18.75 3.19 27.41
N ILE A 427 -18.50 2.21 28.29
CA ILE A 427 -19.46 1.84 29.35
C ILE A 427 -19.43 2.85 30.48
N ILE A 428 -18.25 3.11 31.00
CA ILE A 428 -17.93 4.13 32.01
C ILE A 428 -16.55 4.69 31.69
N ASP A 429 -16.17 5.75 32.39
CA ASP A 429 -14.85 6.33 32.27
C ASP A 429 -13.76 5.27 32.54
N GLY A 430 -12.88 5.06 31.55
CA GLY A 430 -11.82 4.06 31.53
C GLY A 430 -12.24 2.66 31.07
N LEU A 431 -13.55 2.29 30.96
CA LEU A 431 -14.00 0.96 30.56
C LEU A 431 -14.66 0.98 29.18
N THR A 432 -14.06 0.26 28.23
CA THR A 432 -14.60 0.09 26.88
C THR A 432 -14.83 -1.38 26.56
N VAL A 433 -15.88 -1.65 25.79
CA VAL A 433 -16.15 -2.96 25.19
C VAL A 433 -16.21 -2.78 23.69
N SER A 434 -15.49 -3.62 22.95
CA SER A 434 -15.54 -3.59 21.50
C SER A 434 -15.76 -4.96 20.89
N ALA A 435 -16.48 -4.97 19.77
CA ALA A 435 -16.65 -6.11 18.90
C ALA A 435 -16.08 -5.77 17.52
N PHE A 436 -15.30 -6.68 16.97
CA PHE A 436 -14.68 -6.57 15.64
C PHE A 436 -15.05 -7.77 14.80
N GLY A 437 -15.28 -7.55 13.51
CA GLY A 437 -15.46 -8.60 12.54
C GLY A 437 -14.83 -8.26 11.21
N SER A 438 -14.25 -9.26 10.53
CA SER A 438 -13.69 -9.09 9.20
C SER A 438 -13.96 -10.29 8.30
N TYR A 439 -14.06 -10.00 7.01
CA TYR A 439 -14.09 -10.98 5.93
C TYR A 439 -13.03 -10.61 4.90
N ASN A 440 -12.18 -11.56 4.55
CA ASN A 440 -11.17 -11.40 3.54
C ASN A 440 -11.34 -12.48 2.47
N TYR A 441 -11.42 -12.07 1.21
CA TYR A 441 -11.48 -12.94 0.05
C TYR A 441 -10.29 -12.63 -0.87
N TRP A 442 -9.60 -13.67 -1.30
CA TRP A 442 -8.55 -13.58 -2.29
C TRP A 442 -8.71 -14.70 -3.31
N ASN A 443 -8.56 -14.34 -4.57
CA ASN A 443 -8.58 -15.24 -5.70
C ASN A 443 -7.35 -15.03 -6.56
N ARG A 444 -6.75 -16.11 -7.04
CA ARG A 444 -5.71 -16.10 -8.07
C ARG A 444 -6.11 -16.98 -9.22
N ASP A 445 -6.12 -16.40 -10.43
CA ASP A 445 -6.13 -17.11 -11.70
C ASP A 445 -4.71 -17.15 -12.25
N ASN A 446 -4.17 -18.33 -12.49
CA ASN A 446 -2.92 -18.56 -13.22
C ASN A 446 -3.25 -19.15 -14.60
N LYS A 447 -2.66 -18.61 -15.65
CA LYS A 447 -2.78 -19.09 -17.03
C LYS A 447 -1.44 -19.09 -17.69
N PHE A 448 -1.07 -20.24 -18.22
CA PHE A 448 0.24 -20.49 -18.77
C PHE A 448 0.11 -21.21 -20.12
N TYR A 449 0.99 -20.87 -21.09
CA TYR A 449 1.04 -21.52 -22.38
C TYR A 449 2.44 -21.55 -22.95
N ILE A 450 2.97 -22.74 -23.23
CA ILE A 450 4.17 -22.96 -24.03
C ILE A 450 3.75 -23.29 -25.46
N PRO A 451 4.14 -22.50 -26.46
CA PRO A 451 3.74 -22.73 -27.85
C PRO A 451 4.45 -23.94 -28.47
N ASN A 452 3.78 -24.59 -29.43
CA ASN A 452 4.30 -25.79 -30.11
C ASN A 452 5.39 -25.50 -31.17
N ASN A 453 5.63 -24.23 -31.52
CA ASN A 453 6.63 -23.80 -32.48
C ASN A 453 8.01 -23.44 -31.88
N ILE A 454 8.20 -23.74 -30.59
CA ILE A 454 9.51 -23.71 -29.91
C ILE A 454 9.89 -25.11 -29.45
N GLN A 455 11.18 -25.38 -29.31
CA GLN A 455 11.68 -26.70 -28.91
C GLN A 455 11.11 -27.17 -27.57
N MET A 456 11.08 -26.27 -26.58
CA MET A 456 10.49 -26.58 -25.30
C MET A 456 9.04 -27.06 -25.42
N GLY A 457 8.23 -26.43 -26.26
CA GLY A 457 6.85 -26.85 -26.50
C GLY A 457 6.74 -28.18 -27.23
N LYS A 458 7.62 -28.42 -28.22
CA LYS A 458 7.69 -29.71 -28.94
C LYS A 458 8.02 -30.85 -27.97
N LEU A 459 8.97 -30.66 -27.06
CA LEU A 459 9.36 -31.67 -26.06
C LEU A 459 8.34 -31.86 -24.96
N ASN A 460 7.53 -30.84 -24.64
CA ASN A 460 6.43 -30.91 -23.67
C ASN A 460 5.10 -31.33 -24.33
N GLY A 461 5.15 -32.23 -25.31
CA GLY A 461 3.97 -32.84 -25.91
C GLY A 461 3.29 -32.00 -26.98
N ASN A 462 4.07 -31.23 -27.74
CA ASN A 462 3.62 -30.37 -28.85
C ASN A 462 2.68 -29.21 -28.40
N GLY A 463 3.18 -28.39 -27.49
CA GLY A 463 2.47 -27.29 -26.84
C GLY A 463 1.82 -27.71 -25.52
N TRP A 464 1.93 -26.85 -24.52
CA TRP A 464 1.42 -27.09 -23.17
C TRP A 464 0.65 -25.88 -22.65
N ALA A 465 -0.60 -26.10 -22.29
CA ALA A 465 -1.43 -25.12 -21.62
C ALA A 465 -1.73 -25.55 -20.18
N TYR A 466 -1.72 -24.62 -19.27
CA TYR A 466 -2.06 -24.83 -17.88
C TYR A 466 -2.96 -23.69 -17.37
N ILE A 467 -3.99 -24.06 -16.60
CA ILE A 467 -4.86 -23.12 -15.89
C ILE A 467 -4.98 -23.61 -14.45
N ALA A 468 -4.81 -22.69 -13.49
CA ALA A 468 -5.11 -22.95 -12.11
C ALA A 468 -5.92 -21.82 -11.49
N ASN A 469 -6.81 -22.19 -10.58
CA ASN A 469 -7.58 -21.25 -9.79
C ASN A 469 -7.39 -21.55 -8.31
N THR A 470 -7.09 -20.51 -7.55
CA THR A 470 -6.92 -20.59 -6.10
C THR A 470 -7.85 -19.59 -5.45
N ASN A 471 -8.62 -20.05 -4.46
CA ASN A 471 -9.50 -19.20 -3.67
C ASN A 471 -9.16 -19.32 -2.19
N ARG A 472 -9.15 -18.18 -1.51
CA ARG A 472 -8.97 -18.12 -0.07
C ARG A 472 -10.03 -17.23 0.56
N LYS A 473 -10.60 -17.70 1.67
CA LYS A 473 -11.59 -16.98 2.47
C LYS A 473 -11.19 -17.03 3.93
N ASP A 474 -11.09 -15.86 4.53
CA ASP A 474 -10.81 -15.70 5.95
C ASP A 474 -11.97 -14.97 6.62
N TYR A 475 -12.49 -15.52 7.68
CA TYR A 475 -13.46 -14.90 8.56
C TYR A 475 -12.82 -14.76 9.94
N MET A 476 -12.90 -13.59 10.51
CA MET A 476 -12.37 -13.33 11.84
C MET A 476 -13.38 -12.51 12.63
N GLY A 477 -13.51 -12.80 13.91
CA GLY A 477 -14.29 -12.01 14.84
C GLY A 477 -13.67 -12.03 16.22
N ASN A 478 -13.71 -10.88 16.92
CA ASN A 478 -13.28 -10.80 18.31
C ASN A 478 -14.18 -9.90 19.14
N VAL A 479 -14.16 -10.17 20.44
CA VAL A 479 -14.74 -9.30 21.47
C VAL A 479 -13.64 -8.95 22.45
N MET A 480 -13.54 -7.69 22.80
CA MET A 480 -12.50 -7.16 23.66
C MET A 480 -13.11 -6.25 24.73
N VAL A 481 -12.66 -6.45 25.96
CA VAL A 481 -12.91 -5.58 27.10
C VAL A 481 -11.60 -4.92 27.48
N ASN A 482 -11.58 -3.59 27.52
CA ASN A 482 -10.40 -2.83 27.89
C ASN A 482 -10.75 -1.87 29.03
N PHE A 483 -9.94 -1.89 30.08
CA PHE A 483 -9.99 -0.95 31.19
C PHE A 483 -8.66 -0.22 31.28
N SER A 484 -8.69 1.12 31.25
CA SER A 484 -7.51 1.98 31.36
C SER A 484 -7.88 3.22 32.15
N LYS A 485 -7.30 3.39 33.35
CA LYS A 485 -7.65 4.50 34.23
C LYS A 485 -6.54 4.90 35.17
N ASP A 486 -6.44 6.21 35.40
CA ASP A 486 -5.56 6.82 36.39
C ASP A 486 -6.22 6.90 37.78
N PHE A 487 -5.49 6.47 38.80
CA PHE A 487 -5.84 6.58 40.19
C PHE A 487 -4.74 7.33 40.95
N GLY A 488 -4.75 8.63 40.86
CA GLY A 488 -3.70 9.48 41.42
C GLY A 488 -2.37 9.28 40.75
N LYS A 489 -1.42 8.63 41.46
CA LYS A 489 -0.09 8.28 40.90
C LYS A 489 -0.02 6.89 40.26
N HIS A 490 -1.11 6.16 40.24
CA HIS A 490 -1.17 4.80 39.71
C HIS A 490 -1.98 4.79 38.44
N HIS A 491 -1.44 4.16 37.39
CA HIS A 491 -2.16 3.87 36.15
C HIS A 491 -2.41 2.37 36.03
N ILE A 492 -3.65 1.97 35.80
CA ILE A 492 -4.04 0.57 35.66
C ILE A 492 -4.57 0.36 34.25
N ASP A 493 -3.94 -0.59 33.53
CA ASP A 493 -4.44 -1.13 32.27
C ASP A 493 -4.80 -2.61 32.45
N ALA A 494 -5.95 -3.01 31.96
CA ALA A 494 -6.38 -4.39 31.88
C ALA A 494 -7.12 -4.64 30.57
N LEU A 495 -6.80 -5.74 29.90
CA LEU A 495 -7.38 -6.14 28.64
C LEU A 495 -7.74 -7.62 28.69
N ALA A 496 -8.96 -7.96 28.25
CA ALA A 496 -9.40 -9.33 27.98
C ALA A 496 -9.94 -9.40 26.55
N LEU A 497 -9.49 -10.41 25.81
CA LEU A 497 -9.85 -10.64 24.41
C LEU A 497 -10.26 -12.09 24.20
N MET A 498 -11.29 -12.30 23.40
CA MET A 498 -11.65 -13.60 22.79
C MET A 498 -11.78 -13.42 21.29
N GLU A 499 -11.08 -14.25 20.52
CA GLU A 499 -11.00 -14.18 19.06
C GLU A 499 -11.26 -15.54 18.44
N GLY A 500 -12.03 -15.55 17.34
CA GLY A 500 -12.24 -16.72 16.51
C GLY A 500 -11.91 -16.43 15.06
N GLN A 501 -11.28 -17.36 14.37
CA GLN A 501 -10.94 -17.29 12.95
C GLN A 501 -11.31 -18.58 12.24
N LYS A 502 -11.81 -18.45 11.01
CA LYS A 502 -11.99 -19.55 10.07
C LYS A 502 -11.26 -19.20 8.78
N TYR A 503 -10.36 -20.08 8.37
CA TYR A 503 -9.61 -19.99 7.13
C TYR A 503 -10.05 -21.11 6.19
N THR A 504 -10.28 -20.81 4.91
CA THR A 504 -10.62 -21.79 3.89
C THR A 504 -9.77 -21.54 2.65
N TYR A 505 -9.18 -22.60 2.13
CA TYR A 505 -8.34 -22.57 0.93
C TYR A 505 -8.85 -23.64 -0.04
N ASP A 506 -9.14 -23.22 -1.29
CA ASP A 506 -9.56 -24.10 -2.38
C ASP A 506 -8.61 -23.90 -3.55
N TRP A 507 -8.11 -24.98 -4.13
CA TRP A 507 -7.25 -24.95 -5.29
C TRP A 507 -7.63 -26.03 -6.30
N ASN A 508 -7.64 -25.69 -7.57
CA ASN A 508 -7.82 -26.61 -8.67
C ASN A 508 -6.92 -26.24 -9.85
N SER A 509 -6.53 -27.22 -10.65
CA SER A 509 -5.77 -27.00 -11.87
C SER A 509 -6.14 -27.99 -12.96
N GLN A 510 -5.87 -27.62 -14.19
CA GLN A 510 -6.00 -28.44 -15.38
C GLN A 510 -4.89 -28.11 -16.36
N GLU A 511 -4.48 -29.10 -17.13
CA GLU A 511 -3.45 -28.94 -18.16
C GLU A 511 -3.83 -29.67 -19.45
N ALA A 512 -3.26 -29.24 -20.55
CA ALA A 512 -3.51 -29.81 -21.85
C ALA A 512 -2.25 -29.76 -22.73
N HIS A 513 -2.04 -30.80 -23.51
CA HIS A 513 -0.88 -30.97 -24.39
C HIS A 513 -1.33 -31.40 -25.79
N GLY A 514 -0.51 -31.11 -26.81
CA GLY A 514 -0.77 -31.50 -28.18
C GLY A 514 -1.73 -30.55 -28.89
N PHE A 515 -1.27 -29.35 -29.14
CA PHE A 515 -2.00 -28.34 -29.88
C PHE A 515 -1.55 -28.32 -31.36
N ASP A 516 -2.48 -28.44 -32.29
CA ASP A 516 -2.19 -28.29 -33.72
C ASP A 516 -1.96 -26.81 -34.11
N THR A 517 -2.39 -25.86 -33.26
CA THR A 517 -2.25 -24.43 -33.48
C THR A 517 -2.05 -23.67 -32.17
N ASN A 518 -1.21 -22.63 -32.22
CA ASN A 518 -0.99 -21.73 -31.09
C ASN A 518 -2.08 -20.65 -30.95
N TYR A 519 -3.12 -20.62 -31.82
CA TYR A 519 -4.10 -19.55 -31.86
C TYR A 519 -4.95 -19.48 -30.60
N PHE A 520 -5.40 -20.61 -30.09
CA PHE A 520 -6.29 -20.65 -28.93
C PHE A 520 -5.55 -20.59 -27.59
N LYS A 521 -4.32 -21.06 -27.55
CA LYS A 521 -3.53 -21.15 -26.31
C LYS A 521 -4.33 -21.83 -25.19
N PHE A 522 -4.29 -21.26 -23.96
CA PHE A 522 -5.09 -21.71 -22.81
C PHE A 522 -6.60 -21.37 -22.91
N ASN A 523 -7.05 -20.59 -23.93
CA ASN A 523 -8.46 -20.19 -24.03
C ASN A 523 -9.36 -21.30 -24.58
N ASN A 524 -8.77 -22.33 -25.19
CA ASN A 524 -9.51 -23.51 -25.64
C ASN A 524 -8.71 -24.79 -25.42
N MET A 525 -8.67 -25.23 -24.17
CA MET A 525 -7.98 -26.46 -23.76
C MET A 525 -8.52 -27.71 -24.50
N LYS A 526 -9.79 -27.68 -24.90
CA LYS A 526 -10.43 -28.79 -25.63
C LYS A 526 -9.83 -29.00 -27.04
N ALA A 527 -9.14 -28.01 -27.59
CA ALA A 527 -8.45 -28.12 -28.89
C ALA A 527 -7.15 -28.95 -28.82
N ALA A 528 -6.69 -29.31 -27.63
CA ALA A 528 -5.51 -30.15 -27.41
C ALA A 528 -5.85 -31.64 -27.63
N ALA A 529 -4.83 -32.40 -28.05
CA ALA A 529 -4.96 -33.86 -28.21
C ALA A 529 -5.14 -34.58 -26.86
N ASN A 530 -4.47 -34.10 -25.81
CA ASN A 530 -4.52 -34.64 -24.47
C ASN A 530 -4.89 -33.56 -23.46
N VAL A 531 -5.95 -33.79 -22.71
CA VAL A 531 -6.37 -32.93 -21.60
C VAL A 531 -6.30 -33.75 -20.33
N SER A 532 -5.54 -33.28 -19.35
CA SER A 532 -5.45 -33.90 -18.04
C SER A 532 -5.85 -32.92 -16.94
N TRP A 533 -6.32 -33.50 -15.84
CA TRP A 533 -6.65 -32.77 -14.65
C TRP A 533 -5.45 -32.86 -13.69
N GLY A 534 -4.70 -31.78 -13.55
CA GLY A 534 -3.52 -31.78 -12.69
C GLY A 534 -3.90 -32.01 -11.23
N ASN A 535 -4.85 -31.24 -10.73
CA ASN A 535 -5.47 -31.43 -9.41
C ASN A 535 -6.94 -31.06 -9.49
N LEU A 536 -7.84 -32.02 -9.31
CA LEU A 536 -9.27 -31.81 -9.47
C LEU A 536 -9.80 -30.77 -8.50
N GLN A 537 -9.46 -30.92 -7.22
CA GLN A 537 -9.77 -29.97 -6.16
C GLN A 537 -9.02 -30.32 -4.89
N SER A 538 -8.46 -29.32 -4.23
CA SER A 538 -7.92 -29.43 -2.89
C SER A 538 -8.57 -28.38 -2.01
N ASN A 539 -9.14 -28.81 -0.88
CA ASN A 539 -9.72 -27.89 0.11
C ASN A 539 -9.04 -28.08 1.45
N TYR A 540 -8.83 -26.97 2.12
CA TYR A 540 -8.34 -26.92 3.47
C TYR A 540 -9.17 -25.93 4.28
N THR A 541 -9.59 -26.33 5.47
CA THR A 541 -10.31 -25.44 6.39
C THR A 541 -9.68 -25.53 7.77
N GLU A 542 -9.33 -24.39 8.32
CA GLU A 542 -8.77 -24.26 9.66
C GLU A 542 -9.68 -23.38 10.52
N TYR A 543 -9.83 -23.77 11.79
CA TYR A 543 -10.52 -22.99 12.81
C TYR A 543 -9.54 -22.69 13.93
N THR A 544 -9.44 -21.44 14.32
CA THR A 544 -8.61 -20.99 15.45
C THR A 544 -9.49 -20.28 16.46
N LEU A 545 -9.38 -20.64 17.72
CA LEU A 545 -9.97 -19.93 18.85
C LEU A 545 -8.85 -19.50 19.79
N SER A 546 -8.78 -18.23 20.11
CA SER A 546 -7.76 -17.65 20.96
C SER A 546 -8.39 -16.81 22.07
N SER A 547 -7.80 -16.82 23.25
CA SER A 547 -8.12 -15.89 24.32
C SER A 547 -6.85 -15.27 24.87
N TYR A 548 -6.92 -14.01 25.25
CA TYR A 548 -5.78 -13.26 25.77
C TYR A 548 -6.23 -12.37 26.91
N ILE A 549 -5.49 -12.37 28.01
CA ILE A 549 -5.70 -11.50 29.16
C ILE A 549 -4.35 -10.85 29.48
N ASN A 550 -4.36 -9.56 29.60
CA ASN A 550 -3.20 -8.77 30.02
C ASN A 550 -3.61 -7.76 31.08
N SER A 551 -2.72 -7.47 32.02
CA SER A 551 -2.89 -6.39 32.98
C SER A 551 -1.54 -5.76 33.31
N SER A 552 -1.50 -4.44 33.44
CA SER A 552 -0.33 -3.71 33.88
C SER A 552 -0.71 -2.68 34.96
N LEU A 553 0.19 -2.48 35.89
CA LEU A 553 0.12 -1.45 36.89
C LEU A 553 1.39 -0.60 36.78
N ILE A 554 1.21 0.68 36.48
CA ILE A 554 2.31 1.66 36.41
C ILE A 554 2.18 2.58 37.63
N ILE A 555 3.26 2.68 38.41
CA ILE A 555 3.37 3.59 39.55
C ILE A 555 4.33 4.72 39.11
N GLN A 556 3.82 5.96 39.08
CA GLN A 556 4.59 7.15 38.74
C GLN A 556 5.10 7.86 40.00
#